data_9fcd09d39492b462076a0930567d8c67
#
_entry.id   9fcd09d39492b462076a0930567d8c67
#
_cell.length_a   1.000
_cell.length_b   1.000
_cell.length_c   1.000
_cell.angle_alpha   90.00
_cell.angle_beta   90.00
_cell.angle_gamma   90.00
#
_symmetry.space_group_name_H-M   'P 1'
#
loop_
_entity.id
_entity.type
_entity.pdbx_description
1 polymer ?
#
loop_
_entity_poly.entity_id
_entity_poly.type
_entity_poly.pdbx_seq_one_letter_code
_entity_poly.pdbx_strand_id
1 'polypeptide(L)'
;MTPVILLSDNYVATGSEPWKLPEIESLNELGTNLTTKYNTEEGFLPFFRDFQTNARPWAIPGTPGLEHRIGGLEKEDGTGNVSYDTDNHQYMTDMRAWKIENIANDIDQLELNGDISSDTLVVGWGSTYGGITQAVNRLNSKGIKVASTHFTHVNPFPDNTGEILSRFKNIIIPELNTGQLSKLLRARFLVDAIGINKVEGLPFTAQEREEKIEGLIKSFSSVSTS
;
A
#
# COMPACT_ATOMS: atom_id res chain seq x y z
N MET A 1 -15.10 -8.28 3.90
CA MET A 1 -15.77 -7.79 2.68
C MET A 1 -15.13 -6.48 2.25
N THR A 2 -13.93 -6.56 1.70
CA THR A 2 -13.16 -5.41 1.19
C THR A 2 -12.59 -5.81 -0.16
N PRO A 3 -12.69 -4.98 -1.22
CA PRO A 3 -12.06 -5.27 -2.50
C PRO A 3 -10.55 -5.21 -2.36
N VAL A 4 -9.86 -6.16 -2.97
CA VAL A 4 -8.40 -6.22 -3.05
C VAL A 4 -7.99 -6.12 -4.51
N ILE A 5 -7.07 -5.22 -4.82
CA ILE A 5 -6.55 -5.02 -6.17
C ILE A 5 -5.05 -5.38 -6.15
N LEU A 6 -4.68 -6.44 -6.87
CA LEU A 6 -3.29 -6.81 -7.09
C LEU A 6 -2.75 -6.07 -8.32
N LEU A 7 -1.72 -5.26 -8.12
CA LEU A 7 -0.99 -4.61 -9.22
C LEU A 7 0.21 -5.47 -9.60
N SER A 8 0.22 -5.97 -10.81
CA SER A 8 1.28 -6.83 -11.34
C SER A 8 1.92 -6.19 -12.57
N ASP A 9 3.25 -6.30 -12.66
CA ASP A 9 4.02 -5.88 -13.84
C ASP A 9 4.06 -7.03 -14.85
N ASN A 10 3.72 -6.76 -16.10
CA ASN A 10 3.74 -7.76 -17.16
C ASN A 10 5.11 -8.40 -17.37
N TYR A 11 6.19 -7.64 -17.20
CA TYR A 11 7.55 -8.18 -17.30
C TYR A 11 7.81 -9.29 -16.28
N VAL A 12 7.35 -9.10 -15.03
CA VAL A 12 7.44 -10.12 -13.97
C VAL A 12 6.44 -11.25 -14.20
N ALA A 13 5.20 -10.92 -14.57
CA ALA A 13 4.12 -11.90 -14.73
C ALA A 13 4.32 -12.87 -15.89
N THR A 14 5.04 -12.46 -16.94
CA THR A 14 5.33 -13.28 -18.13
C THR A 14 6.77 -13.79 -18.15
N GLY A 15 7.60 -13.38 -17.21
CA GLY A 15 8.98 -13.85 -17.07
C GLY A 15 9.06 -15.28 -16.52
N SER A 16 10.19 -15.91 -16.71
CA SER A 16 10.51 -17.22 -16.11
C SER A 16 11.74 -17.07 -15.23
N GLU A 17 11.54 -17.26 -13.93
CA GLU A 17 12.62 -17.23 -12.94
C GLU A 17 12.51 -18.43 -12.01
N PRO A 18 13.62 -19.01 -11.53
CA PRO A 18 13.58 -20.00 -10.47
C PRO A 18 13.12 -19.30 -9.17
N TRP A 19 12.07 -19.81 -8.55
CA TRP A 19 11.57 -19.29 -7.28
C TRP A 19 11.32 -20.45 -6.30
N LYS A 20 11.49 -20.15 -5.02
CA LYS A 20 11.30 -21.13 -3.96
C LYS A 20 9.81 -21.25 -3.66
N LEU A 21 9.26 -22.45 -3.80
CA LEU A 21 7.90 -22.72 -3.33
C LEU A 21 7.85 -22.58 -1.80
N PRO A 22 6.86 -21.86 -1.26
CA PRO A 22 6.69 -21.81 0.19
C PRO A 22 6.22 -23.17 0.72
N GLU A 23 6.63 -23.49 1.92
CA GLU A 23 6.04 -24.62 2.67
C GLU A 23 4.58 -24.28 2.98
N ILE A 24 3.67 -25.21 2.70
CA ILE A 24 2.22 -24.98 2.86
C ILE A 24 1.89 -24.61 4.31
N GLU A 25 2.57 -25.22 5.27
CA GLU A 25 2.40 -25.00 6.70
C GLU A 25 2.87 -23.60 7.16
N SER A 26 3.68 -22.93 6.33
CA SER A 26 4.14 -21.54 6.59
C SER A 26 3.17 -20.47 6.09
N LEU A 27 2.17 -20.87 5.32
CA LEU A 27 1.16 -19.93 4.80
C LEU A 27 0.15 -19.61 5.90
N ASN A 28 -0.23 -18.36 6.00
CA ASN A 28 -1.29 -17.94 6.92
C ASN A 28 -2.62 -18.60 6.56
N GLU A 29 -3.33 -19.09 7.57
CA GLU A 29 -4.70 -19.56 7.36
C GLU A 29 -5.60 -18.40 6.90
N LEU A 30 -6.30 -18.60 5.81
CA LEU A 30 -7.28 -17.63 5.31
C LEU A 30 -8.60 -17.83 6.09
N GLY A 31 -8.72 -17.16 7.22
CA GLY A 31 -9.96 -17.11 7.99
C GLY A 31 -11.06 -16.40 7.19
N THR A 32 -12.18 -17.08 6.99
CA THR A 32 -13.38 -16.46 6.44
C THR A 32 -14.35 -16.18 7.59
N ASN A 33 -14.75 -14.93 7.76
CA ASN A 33 -15.72 -14.54 8.79
C ASN A 33 -17.16 -14.85 8.33
N LEU A 34 -17.41 -16.12 7.98
CA LEU A 34 -18.73 -16.61 7.60
C LEU A 34 -19.55 -16.97 8.84
N THR A 35 -20.83 -16.62 8.83
CA THR A 35 -21.72 -16.88 9.95
C THR A 35 -23.03 -17.54 9.53
N THR A 36 -23.52 -18.39 10.42
CA THR A 36 -24.87 -19.00 10.39
C THR A 36 -25.68 -18.61 11.63
N LYS A 37 -25.18 -17.68 12.46
CA LYS A 37 -25.77 -17.30 13.74
C LYS A 37 -26.16 -15.83 13.75
N TYR A 38 -27.10 -15.49 14.60
CA TYR A 38 -27.40 -14.11 14.97
C TYR A 38 -26.16 -13.45 15.60
N ASN A 39 -25.99 -12.18 15.36
CA ASN A 39 -24.90 -11.38 15.92
C ASN A 39 -25.37 -10.38 16.98
N THR A 40 -26.69 -10.36 17.26
CA THR A 40 -27.30 -9.65 18.38
C THR A 40 -28.36 -10.54 19.05
N GLU A 41 -28.84 -10.14 20.23
CA GLU A 41 -29.91 -10.82 20.93
C GLU A 41 -31.25 -10.77 20.17
N GLU A 42 -31.45 -9.71 19.40
CA GLU A 42 -32.70 -9.44 18.66
C GLU A 42 -32.72 -10.02 17.25
N GLY A 43 -31.57 -10.50 16.75
CA GLY A 43 -31.46 -11.09 15.41
C GLY A 43 -30.16 -10.83 14.69
N PHE A 44 -30.21 -10.89 13.36
CA PHE A 44 -29.05 -10.66 12.51
C PHE A 44 -29.04 -9.22 11.97
N LEU A 45 -28.01 -8.47 12.33
CA LEU A 45 -27.75 -7.12 11.83
C LEU A 45 -26.56 -7.13 10.85
N PRO A 46 -26.80 -7.08 9.53
CA PRO A 46 -25.76 -7.30 8.52
C PRO A 46 -24.72 -6.18 8.45
N PHE A 47 -24.99 -5.00 9.02
CA PHE A 47 -24.06 -3.88 9.10
C PHE A 47 -23.54 -3.61 10.52
N PHE A 48 -23.84 -4.47 11.48
CA PHE A 48 -23.21 -4.42 12.79
C PHE A 48 -21.76 -4.88 12.69
N ARG A 49 -20.85 -3.97 13.00
CA ARG A 49 -19.42 -4.12 12.72
C ARG A 49 -18.65 -4.52 13.97
N ASP A 50 -17.56 -5.21 13.77
CA ASP A 50 -16.51 -5.33 14.78
C ASP A 50 -15.85 -3.97 15.03
N PHE A 51 -15.70 -3.59 16.29
CA PHE A 51 -15.22 -2.27 16.69
C PHE A 51 -13.73 -2.04 16.43
N GLN A 52 -12.94 -3.09 16.28
CA GLN A 52 -11.51 -2.99 16.05
C GLN A 52 -11.18 -2.95 14.55
N THR A 53 -11.82 -3.79 13.77
CA THR A 53 -11.52 -3.99 12.37
C THR A 53 -12.50 -3.33 11.41
N ASN A 54 -13.65 -2.88 11.90
CA ASN A 54 -14.80 -2.47 11.09
C ASN A 54 -15.34 -3.57 10.15
N ALA A 55 -14.91 -4.81 10.35
CA ALA A 55 -15.39 -5.94 9.58
C ALA A 55 -16.84 -6.26 9.94
N ARG A 56 -17.60 -6.72 8.96
CA ARG A 56 -18.97 -7.18 9.13
C ARG A 56 -19.04 -8.71 9.02
N PRO A 57 -19.98 -9.37 9.71
CA PRO A 57 -20.20 -10.78 9.50
C PRO A 57 -20.73 -11.03 8.08
N TRP A 58 -20.29 -12.09 7.48
CA TRP A 58 -20.74 -12.54 6.17
C TRP A 58 -21.66 -13.73 6.33
N ALA A 59 -22.98 -13.50 6.20
CA ALA A 59 -23.97 -14.57 6.30
C ALA A 59 -23.80 -15.58 5.16
N ILE A 60 -23.86 -16.87 5.49
CA ILE A 60 -23.88 -17.92 4.48
C ILE A 60 -25.25 -17.83 3.78
N PRO A 61 -25.30 -17.63 2.44
CA PRO A 61 -26.56 -17.56 1.71
C PRO A 61 -27.44 -18.79 1.96
N GLY A 62 -28.75 -18.55 2.18
CA GLY A 62 -29.72 -19.60 2.47
C GLY A 62 -29.81 -20.01 3.95
N THR A 63 -29.07 -19.37 4.85
CA THR A 63 -29.23 -19.61 6.29
C THR A 63 -30.53 -18.97 6.79
N PRO A 64 -31.49 -19.76 7.32
CA PRO A 64 -32.75 -19.23 7.83
C PRO A 64 -32.54 -18.19 8.95
N GLY A 65 -33.26 -17.08 8.89
CA GLY A 65 -33.20 -15.98 9.85
C GLY A 65 -32.05 -15.00 9.63
N LEU A 66 -31.18 -15.22 8.62
CA LEU A 66 -30.11 -14.28 8.24
C LEU A 66 -30.42 -13.57 6.92
N GLU A 67 -31.64 -13.65 6.45
CA GLU A 67 -32.10 -12.96 5.24
C GLU A 67 -31.98 -11.45 5.43
N HIS A 68 -31.30 -10.78 4.52
CA HIS A 68 -31.12 -9.35 4.58
C HIS A 68 -31.01 -8.73 3.17
N ARG A 69 -31.22 -7.44 3.10
CA ARG A 69 -31.17 -6.71 1.84
C ARG A 69 -29.75 -6.61 1.30
N ILE A 70 -29.56 -7.01 0.06
CA ILE A 70 -28.35 -6.78 -0.74
C ILE A 70 -28.76 -5.85 -1.89
N GLY A 71 -27.90 -4.93 -2.26
CA GLY A 71 -28.17 -4.03 -3.38
C GLY A 71 -27.39 -2.73 -3.29
N GLY A 72 -27.51 -1.90 -4.33
CA GLY A 72 -26.69 -0.72 -4.55
C GLY A 72 -27.12 0.57 -3.82
N LEU A 73 -28.27 0.57 -3.13
CA LEU A 73 -28.72 1.75 -2.40
C LEU A 73 -27.98 1.88 -1.07
N GLU A 74 -27.87 3.11 -0.56
CA GLU A 74 -27.27 3.36 0.76
C GLU A 74 -28.01 2.58 1.84
N LYS A 75 -27.25 2.02 2.77
CA LYS A 75 -27.74 1.19 3.85
C LYS A 75 -27.67 1.96 5.18
N GLU A 76 -28.69 1.75 5.99
CA GLU A 76 -28.68 2.17 7.38
C GLU A 76 -27.62 1.38 8.17
N ASP A 77 -26.90 2.05 9.04
CA ASP A 77 -25.97 1.38 9.94
C ASP A 77 -26.68 0.34 10.81
N GLY A 78 -26.00 -0.77 11.08
CA GLY A 78 -26.53 -1.90 11.82
C GLY A 78 -27.53 -2.72 11.04
N THR A 79 -28.68 -2.16 10.69
CA THR A 79 -29.82 -2.91 10.09
C THR A 79 -29.62 -3.30 8.63
N GLY A 80 -28.90 -2.49 7.86
CA GLY A 80 -28.74 -2.68 6.43
C GLY A 80 -30.00 -2.35 5.60
N ASN A 81 -31.02 -1.73 6.19
CA ASN A 81 -32.18 -1.22 5.47
C ASN A 81 -31.78 -0.07 4.54
N VAL A 82 -32.60 0.20 3.52
CA VAL A 82 -32.37 1.39 2.68
C VAL A 82 -32.57 2.64 3.49
N SER A 83 -31.60 3.55 3.45
CA SER A 83 -31.65 4.83 4.15
C SER A 83 -31.46 5.99 3.17
N TYR A 84 -32.23 7.05 3.38
CA TYR A 84 -32.10 8.35 2.70
C TYR A 84 -31.69 9.44 3.68
N ASP A 85 -31.33 9.04 4.89
CA ASP A 85 -30.86 9.96 5.95
C ASP A 85 -29.45 10.48 5.61
N THR A 86 -29.27 11.79 5.68
CA THR A 86 -28.02 12.45 5.28
C THR A 86 -26.88 12.19 6.25
N ASP A 87 -27.17 12.10 7.54
CA ASP A 87 -26.17 11.87 8.58
C ASP A 87 -25.71 10.41 8.53
N ASN A 88 -26.63 9.47 8.29
CA ASN A 88 -26.28 8.09 8.03
C ASN A 88 -25.40 7.94 6.78
N HIS A 89 -25.67 8.70 5.72
CA HIS A 89 -24.84 8.66 4.51
C HIS A 89 -23.40 9.10 4.79
N GLN A 90 -23.22 10.20 5.51
CA GLN A 90 -21.89 10.66 5.93
C GLN A 90 -21.21 9.61 6.81
N TYR A 91 -21.89 9.12 7.84
CA TYR A 91 -21.36 8.10 8.74
C TYR A 91 -20.92 6.83 8.01
N MET A 92 -21.75 6.31 7.10
CA MET A 92 -21.43 5.11 6.33
C MET A 92 -20.25 5.32 5.38
N THR A 93 -20.08 6.54 4.87
CA THR A 93 -18.92 6.93 4.05
C THR A 93 -17.65 6.91 4.88
N ASP A 94 -17.68 7.50 6.07
CA ASP A 94 -16.55 7.55 6.99
C ASP A 94 -16.16 6.14 7.46
N MET A 95 -17.14 5.29 7.76
CA MET A 95 -16.90 3.90 8.17
C MET A 95 -16.26 3.07 7.06
N ARG A 96 -16.63 3.28 5.80
CA ARG A 96 -15.97 2.63 4.67
C ARG A 96 -14.51 3.09 4.51
N ALA A 97 -14.26 4.38 4.65
CA ALA A 97 -12.92 4.94 4.59
C ALA A 97 -12.06 4.42 5.75
N TRP A 98 -12.56 4.51 6.98
CA TRP A 98 -11.85 4.05 8.17
C TRP A 98 -11.54 2.54 8.12
N LYS A 99 -12.46 1.72 7.61
CA LYS A 99 -12.23 0.29 7.43
C LYS A 99 -11.01 0.00 6.55
N ILE A 100 -10.83 0.76 5.46
CA ILE A 100 -9.68 0.62 4.57
C ILE A 100 -8.40 1.11 5.25
N GLU A 101 -8.43 2.29 5.87
CA GLU A 101 -7.27 2.84 6.58
C GLU A 101 -6.80 1.90 7.70
N ASN A 102 -7.73 1.28 8.43
CA ASN A 102 -7.42 0.39 9.55
C ASN A 102 -6.71 -0.91 9.12
N ILE A 103 -6.76 -1.28 7.84
CA ILE A 103 -5.99 -2.41 7.30
C ILE A 103 -4.48 -2.15 7.41
N ALA A 104 -4.04 -0.89 7.53
CA ALA A 104 -2.64 -0.56 7.75
C ALA A 104 -2.03 -1.23 8.98
N ASN A 105 -2.85 -1.55 10.00
CA ASN A 105 -2.42 -2.30 11.19
C ASN A 105 -2.00 -3.75 10.89
N ASP A 106 -2.45 -4.32 9.78
CA ASP A 106 -2.13 -5.67 9.33
C ASP A 106 -1.01 -5.68 8.26
N ILE A 107 -0.50 -4.51 7.90
CA ILE A 107 0.57 -4.35 6.91
C ILE A 107 1.91 -4.19 7.62
N ASP A 108 2.91 -4.97 7.18
CA ASP A 108 4.27 -4.82 7.69
C ASP A 108 4.79 -3.40 7.49
N GLN A 109 5.47 -2.90 8.50
CA GLN A 109 6.09 -1.58 8.44
C GLN A 109 7.18 -1.51 7.38
N LEU A 110 7.37 -0.32 6.82
CA LEU A 110 8.47 -0.08 5.89
C LEU A 110 9.81 -0.26 6.59
N GLU A 111 10.69 -0.99 5.94
CA GLU A 111 12.08 -1.15 6.33
C GLU A 111 13.00 -0.26 5.50
N LEU A 112 14.07 0.20 6.11
CA LEU A 112 15.13 0.96 5.46
C LEU A 112 16.31 0.06 5.14
N ASN A 113 16.82 0.18 3.93
CA ASN A 113 18.04 -0.48 3.46
C ASN A 113 19.08 0.55 3.03
N GLY A 114 20.37 0.18 3.05
CA GLY A 114 21.47 1.05 2.68
C GLY A 114 21.95 1.95 3.83
N ASP A 115 22.46 3.14 3.54
CA ASP A 115 22.97 4.06 4.56
C ASP A 115 21.84 4.93 5.11
N ILE A 116 21.27 4.54 6.25
CA ILE A 116 20.16 5.25 6.91
C ILE A 116 20.57 6.62 7.50
N SER A 117 21.85 6.95 7.53
CA SER A 117 22.34 8.27 7.92
C SER A 117 22.35 9.28 6.76
N SER A 118 21.97 8.84 5.58
CA SER A 118 21.87 9.68 4.38
C SER A 118 20.76 10.73 4.48
N ASP A 119 20.94 11.85 3.81
CA ASP A 119 19.87 12.83 3.56
C ASP A 119 18.93 12.40 2.41
N THR A 120 19.26 11.33 1.67
CA THR A 120 18.53 10.90 0.48
C THR A 120 17.92 9.51 0.63
N LEU A 121 16.63 9.41 0.33
CA LEU A 121 15.86 8.16 0.29
C LEU A 121 15.43 7.86 -1.15
N VAL A 122 15.67 6.63 -1.59
CA VAL A 122 15.10 6.09 -2.84
C VAL A 122 13.91 5.21 -2.48
N VAL A 123 12.75 5.54 -3.01
CA VAL A 123 11.49 4.84 -2.74
C VAL A 123 11.09 4.02 -3.96
N GLY A 124 10.88 2.72 -3.77
CA GLY A 124 10.43 1.81 -4.81
C GLY A 124 9.09 1.16 -4.52
N TRP A 125 8.52 0.53 -5.54
CA TRP A 125 7.36 -0.34 -5.44
C TRP A 125 7.30 -1.32 -6.62
N GLY A 126 6.56 -2.42 -6.46
CA GLY A 126 6.39 -3.43 -7.50
C GLY A 126 7.74 -3.99 -8.01
N SER A 127 7.87 -4.14 -9.33
CA SER A 127 9.04 -4.73 -9.97
C SER A 127 10.34 -3.90 -9.90
N THR A 128 10.31 -2.74 -9.27
CA THR A 128 11.52 -1.89 -9.16
C THR A 128 12.48 -2.32 -8.06
N TYR A 129 12.10 -3.25 -7.17
CA TYR A 129 12.84 -3.66 -5.97
C TYR A 129 14.30 -4.02 -6.24
N GLY A 130 14.54 -5.05 -7.06
CA GLY A 130 15.88 -5.58 -7.28
C GLY A 130 16.84 -4.56 -7.88
N GLY A 131 16.37 -3.78 -8.85
CA GLY A 131 17.20 -2.78 -9.50
C GLY A 131 17.50 -1.57 -8.60
N ILE A 132 16.58 -1.16 -7.72
CA ILE A 132 16.84 -0.10 -6.72
C ILE A 132 17.84 -0.61 -5.68
N THR A 133 17.59 -1.79 -5.11
CA THR A 133 18.48 -2.40 -4.11
C THR A 133 19.91 -2.51 -4.64
N GLN A 134 20.08 -2.97 -5.88
CA GLN A 134 21.41 -3.09 -6.48
C GLN A 134 22.07 -1.73 -6.72
N ALA A 135 21.34 -0.73 -7.22
CA ALA A 135 21.85 0.61 -7.44
C ALA A 135 22.30 1.27 -6.12
N VAL A 136 21.46 1.19 -5.08
CA VAL A 136 21.76 1.72 -3.74
C VAL A 136 23.01 1.06 -3.15
N ASN A 137 23.13 -0.27 -3.25
CA ASN A 137 24.32 -0.99 -2.77
C ASN A 137 25.61 -0.54 -3.50
N ARG A 138 25.54 -0.34 -4.81
CA ARG A 138 26.69 0.14 -5.61
C ARG A 138 27.09 1.57 -5.24
N LEU A 139 26.12 2.47 -5.06
CA LEU A 139 26.37 3.84 -4.64
C LEU A 139 27.05 3.90 -3.26
N ASN A 140 26.51 3.16 -2.29
CA ASN A 140 27.10 3.08 -0.95
C ASN A 140 28.52 2.49 -0.99
N SER A 141 28.77 1.50 -1.83
CA SER A 141 30.14 0.94 -2.04
C SER A 141 31.13 1.96 -2.61
N LYS A 142 30.64 2.98 -3.33
CA LYS A 142 31.42 4.12 -3.84
C LYS A 142 31.54 5.27 -2.82
N GLY A 143 31.02 5.11 -1.60
CA GLY A 143 30.99 6.16 -0.58
C GLY A 143 29.90 7.21 -0.76
N ILE A 144 28.95 6.99 -1.69
CA ILE A 144 27.79 7.88 -1.90
C ILE A 144 26.66 7.36 -1.02
N LYS A 145 26.41 8.07 0.09
CA LYS A 145 25.41 7.67 1.07
C LYS A 145 23.99 7.81 0.52
N VAL A 146 23.22 6.73 0.55
CA VAL A 146 21.83 6.68 0.11
C VAL A 146 21.09 5.54 0.82
N ALA A 147 19.88 5.81 1.27
CA ALA A 147 18.95 4.81 1.79
C ALA A 147 17.91 4.44 0.76
N SER A 148 17.26 3.30 0.94
CA SER A 148 16.07 2.93 0.17
C SER A 148 15.01 2.26 1.03
N THR A 149 13.77 2.34 0.55
CA THR A 149 12.63 1.58 1.06
C THR A 149 11.75 1.10 -0.09
N HIS A 150 10.89 0.11 0.17
CA HIS A 150 10.06 -0.47 -0.87
C HIS A 150 8.63 -0.72 -0.39
N PHE A 151 7.65 -0.22 -1.14
CA PHE A 151 6.23 -0.45 -0.87
C PHE A 151 5.76 -1.76 -1.49
N THR A 152 5.12 -2.59 -0.68
CA THR A 152 4.29 -3.73 -1.11
C THR A 152 2.81 -3.36 -1.16
N HIS A 153 2.39 -2.40 -0.35
CA HIS A 153 1.02 -1.88 -0.27
C HIS A 153 1.03 -0.37 -0.48
N VAL A 154 0.11 0.12 -1.31
CA VAL A 154 0.01 1.55 -1.66
C VAL A 154 -1.34 2.17 -1.31
N ASN A 155 -2.30 1.34 -0.85
CA ASN A 155 -3.58 1.80 -0.30
C ASN A 155 -4.22 0.70 0.56
N PRO A 156 -4.25 0.83 1.90
CA PRO A 156 -3.58 1.89 2.64
C PRO A 156 -2.05 1.76 2.56
N PHE A 157 -1.35 2.84 2.88
CA PHE A 157 0.10 2.78 3.09
C PHE A 157 0.42 2.17 4.47
N PRO A 158 1.61 1.55 4.64
CA PRO A 158 2.12 1.16 5.95
C PRO A 158 2.13 2.34 6.92
N ASP A 159 1.81 2.09 8.19
CA ASP A 159 1.60 3.13 9.21
C ASP A 159 2.81 4.05 9.41
N ASN A 160 4.02 3.51 9.31
CA ASN A 160 5.24 4.28 9.49
C ASN A 160 5.68 5.10 8.26
N THR A 161 4.88 5.13 7.19
CA THR A 161 5.24 5.80 5.93
C THR A 161 5.59 7.26 6.14
N GLY A 162 4.73 8.02 6.83
CA GLY A 162 4.96 9.44 7.08
C GLY A 162 6.21 9.71 7.90
N GLU A 163 6.46 8.90 8.92
CA GLU A 163 7.67 8.97 9.74
C GLU A 163 8.92 8.74 8.89
N ILE A 164 8.95 7.65 8.12
CA ILE A 164 10.09 7.33 7.26
C ILE A 164 10.37 8.45 6.27
N LEU A 165 9.35 8.94 5.54
CA LEU A 165 9.54 9.99 4.55
C LEU A 165 10.04 11.30 5.18
N SER A 166 9.57 11.67 6.36
CA SER A 166 9.96 12.91 7.05
C SER A 166 11.42 12.94 7.53
N ARG A 167 12.07 11.78 7.62
CA ARG A 167 13.48 11.67 8.06
C ARG A 167 14.48 12.10 6.99
N PHE A 168 14.08 12.17 5.73
CA PHE A 168 14.96 12.43 4.61
C PHE A 168 14.66 13.76 3.95
N LYS A 169 15.70 14.50 3.58
CA LYS A 169 15.56 15.78 2.88
C LYS A 169 15.20 15.60 1.40
N ASN A 170 15.73 14.54 0.79
CA ASN A 170 15.59 14.27 -0.63
C ASN A 170 14.92 12.90 -0.82
N ILE A 171 13.82 12.89 -1.56
CA ILE A 171 13.09 11.66 -1.86
C ILE A 171 13.09 11.45 -3.37
N ILE A 172 13.63 10.32 -3.82
CA ILE A 172 13.73 9.96 -5.25
C ILE A 172 12.86 8.74 -5.49
N ILE A 173 12.01 8.76 -6.51
CA ILE A 173 11.08 7.67 -6.82
C ILE A 173 11.27 7.22 -8.27
N PRO A 174 12.03 6.13 -8.51
CA PRO A 174 12.12 5.51 -9.83
C PRO A 174 10.85 4.72 -10.13
N GLU A 175 10.14 5.09 -11.21
CA GLU A 175 8.89 4.46 -11.60
C GLU A 175 8.88 4.07 -13.08
N LEU A 176 8.27 2.91 -13.39
CA LEU A 176 8.03 2.44 -14.76
C LEU A 176 6.69 2.97 -15.32
N ASN A 177 6.35 4.18 -14.92
CA ASN A 177 5.13 4.88 -15.29
C ASN A 177 5.37 6.40 -15.27
N THR A 178 4.32 7.21 -15.41
CA THR A 178 4.41 8.68 -15.46
C THR A 178 4.39 9.36 -14.08
N GLY A 179 4.86 8.68 -13.02
CA GLY A 179 4.96 9.25 -11.68
C GLY A 179 3.67 9.13 -10.87
N GLN A 180 3.06 7.96 -10.84
CA GLN A 180 1.82 7.73 -10.12
C GLN A 180 2.04 7.66 -8.62
N LEU A 181 3.04 6.91 -8.15
CA LEU A 181 3.36 6.84 -6.71
C LEU A 181 3.90 8.19 -6.21
N SER A 182 4.77 8.85 -6.98
CA SER A 182 5.30 10.15 -6.59
C SER A 182 4.20 11.18 -6.35
N LYS A 183 3.16 11.21 -7.19
CA LYS A 183 1.98 12.07 -7.02
C LYS A 183 1.19 11.72 -5.76
N LEU A 184 0.99 10.44 -5.48
CA LEU A 184 0.29 9.98 -4.28
C LEU A 184 1.03 10.38 -3.00
N LEU A 185 2.34 10.13 -2.94
CA LEU A 185 3.15 10.47 -1.77
C LEU A 185 3.22 11.98 -1.54
N ARG A 186 3.39 12.77 -2.62
CA ARG A 186 3.34 14.24 -2.54
C ARG A 186 1.99 14.73 -2.00
N ALA A 187 0.89 14.19 -2.49
CA ALA A 187 -0.45 14.60 -2.06
C ALA A 187 -0.77 14.20 -0.61
N ARG A 188 -0.38 12.98 -0.21
CA ARG A 188 -0.75 12.45 1.10
C ARG A 188 0.17 12.93 2.23
N PHE A 189 1.47 13.04 1.96
CA PHE A 189 2.49 13.32 2.99
C PHE A 189 3.16 14.68 2.84
N LEU A 190 2.78 15.46 1.82
CA LEU A 190 3.31 16.81 1.54
C LEU A 190 4.84 16.84 1.39
N VAL A 191 5.41 15.76 0.85
CA VAL A 191 6.84 15.63 0.61
C VAL A 191 7.22 16.09 -0.79
N ASP A 192 8.39 16.69 -0.95
CA ASP A 192 8.91 17.08 -2.27
C ASP A 192 9.66 15.90 -2.91
N ALA A 193 8.90 14.91 -3.37
CA ALA A 193 9.45 13.73 -4.03
C ALA A 193 9.73 13.98 -5.51
N ILE A 194 10.91 13.54 -5.97
CA ILE A 194 11.37 13.68 -7.36
C ILE A 194 11.23 12.33 -8.07
N GLY A 195 10.46 12.28 -9.15
CA GLY A 195 10.29 11.09 -9.96
C GLY A 195 11.42 10.87 -10.97
N ILE A 196 11.87 9.63 -11.11
CA ILE A 196 12.66 9.15 -12.25
C ILE A 196 11.75 8.22 -13.07
N ASN A 197 11.12 8.74 -14.12
CA ASN A 197 10.10 8.02 -14.85
C ASN A 197 10.64 7.39 -16.14
N LYS A 198 10.21 6.17 -16.44
CA LYS A 198 10.53 5.47 -17.68
C LYS A 198 9.29 4.71 -18.18
N VAL A 199 8.87 4.94 -19.42
CA VAL A 199 7.72 4.27 -20.03
C VAL A 199 8.17 3.73 -21.39
N GLU A 200 8.94 2.65 -21.39
CA GLU A 200 9.57 2.09 -22.59
C GLU A 200 9.30 0.59 -22.76
N GLY A 201 8.43 -0.02 -21.93
CA GLY A 201 8.16 -1.46 -21.96
C GLY A 201 9.29 -2.33 -21.43
N LEU A 202 10.41 -1.73 -21.02
CA LEU A 202 11.55 -2.41 -20.41
C LEU A 202 11.83 -1.82 -19.04
N PRO A 203 12.18 -2.63 -18.03
CA PRO A 203 12.58 -2.13 -16.73
C PRO A 203 13.85 -1.29 -16.82
N PHE A 204 14.10 -0.47 -15.83
CA PHE A 204 15.41 0.15 -15.67
C PHE A 204 16.47 -0.91 -15.43
N THR A 205 17.63 -0.76 -16.03
CA THR A 205 18.81 -1.48 -15.57
C THR A 205 19.32 -0.92 -14.24
N ALA A 206 20.12 -1.69 -13.51
CA ALA A 206 20.75 -1.20 -12.27
C ALA A 206 21.68 -0.01 -12.55
N GLN A 207 22.35 -0.02 -13.69
CA GLN A 207 23.25 1.07 -14.11
C GLN A 207 22.48 2.35 -14.41
N GLU A 208 21.39 2.31 -15.18
CA GLU A 208 20.57 3.48 -15.46
C GLU A 208 20.04 4.13 -14.18
N ARG A 209 19.62 3.32 -13.20
CA ARG A 209 19.17 3.83 -11.89
C ARG A 209 20.32 4.46 -11.12
N GLU A 210 21.45 3.78 -11.05
CA GLU A 210 22.65 4.26 -10.36
C GLU A 210 23.06 5.63 -10.88
N GLU A 211 23.22 5.78 -12.21
CA GLU A 211 23.63 7.03 -12.86
C GLU A 211 22.63 8.17 -12.61
N LYS A 212 21.33 7.90 -12.73
CA LYS A 212 20.27 8.90 -12.50
C LYS A 212 20.18 9.32 -11.03
N ILE A 213 20.26 8.38 -10.08
CA ILE A 213 20.24 8.68 -8.65
C ILE A 213 21.50 9.46 -8.27
N GLU A 214 22.67 9.04 -8.70
CA GLU A 214 23.93 9.75 -8.46
C GLU A 214 23.91 11.19 -8.98
N GLY A 215 23.37 11.39 -10.21
CA GLY A 215 23.21 12.71 -10.79
C GLY A 215 22.33 13.63 -9.94
N LEU A 216 21.22 13.13 -9.41
CA LEU A 216 20.34 13.90 -8.54
C LEU A 216 21.02 14.20 -7.18
N ILE A 217 21.69 13.24 -6.56
CA ILE A 217 22.41 13.47 -5.29
C ILE A 217 23.46 14.58 -5.44
N LYS A 218 24.22 14.59 -6.55
CA LYS A 218 25.18 15.64 -6.86
C LYS A 218 24.53 17.01 -7.02
N SER A 219 23.35 17.06 -7.67
CA SER A 219 22.62 18.32 -7.83
C SER A 219 22.12 18.89 -6.50
N PHE A 220 21.67 18.06 -5.57
CA PHE A 220 21.24 18.49 -4.23
C PHE A 220 22.41 19.10 -3.44
N SER A 221 23.61 18.52 -3.54
CA SER A 221 24.80 19.02 -2.86
C SER A 221 25.25 20.39 -3.40
N SER A 222 25.06 20.68 -4.68
CA SER A 222 25.43 21.96 -5.29
C SER A 222 24.52 23.11 -4.89
N VAL A 223 23.24 22.85 -4.61
CA VAL A 223 22.26 23.86 -4.19
C VAL A 223 22.45 24.25 -2.72
N SER A 224 22.97 23.36 -1.88
CA SER A 224 23.18 23.61 -0.46
C SER A 224 24.40 24.50 -0.15
N THR A 225 25.24 24.81 -1.15
CA THR A 225 26.48 25.62 -1.03
C THR A 225 26.35 27.04 -1.61
N SER A 226 25.19 27.40 -2.09
CA SER A 226 24.85 28.74 -2.58
C SER A 226 23.88 29.46 -1.65
#